data_2525fe6d67be9213986c82a094337848
#
_entry.id   2525fe6d67be9213986c82a094337848
#
_cell.length_a   1.000
_cell.length_b   1.000
_cell.length_c   1.000
_cell.angle_alpha   90.00
_cell.angle_beta   90.00
_cell.angle_gamma   90.00
#
_symmetry.space_group_name_H-M   'P 1'
#
loop_
_entity.id
_entity.type
_entity.pdbx_description
1 polymer ?
#
loop_
_entity_poly.entity_id
_entity_poly.type
_entity_poly.pdbx_seq_one_letter_code
_entity_poly.pdbx_strand_id
1 'polypeptide(L)'
;MAVVDVLPADGKVIDEGPVGCSVDVCCDDFRHLDIGLPPEILRLKDAGYLTQTVAACDRLLEQNPEPSLAACVRAERYRMLETPLHFSVSRDRAIAMIREEWPEFTEEQFDDLINRKRIDWRFIDGELFVLDNFLDSLRVYPKEVPGLRPDSTDGIALRNQMLREMESQNGLTRVITLKASVSVPGALEGEAVRAWLPVAAACRQQSHIEVLDMTSGGTVASENVSARTASWTSSTEHSFSVTYRYHIDAAYCDIYGGALPSHTCMDTPLPEDTSEDRPHIAFTPYLRQLTERVVDGLEDPLDRARAIYDYLTQY
;
A
#
# COMPACT_ATOMS: atom_id res chain seq x y z
N MET A 1 3.69 9.51 3.18
CA MET A 1 5.10 9.09 3.16
C MET A 1 5.94 10.32 2.90
N ALA A 2 6.92 10.63 3.74
CA ALA A 2 7.81 11.77 3.53
C ALA A 2 8.94 11.34 2.58
N VAL A 3 9.26 12.18 1.60
CA VAL A 3 10.39 11.95 0.69
C VAL A 3 11.51 12.93 1.08
N VAL A 4 12.70 12.41 1.30
CA VAL A 4 13.88 13.19 1.65
C VAL A 4 15.02 12.78 0.72
N ASP A 5 15.53 13.74 -0.05
CA ASP A 5 16.73 13.57 -0.86
C ASP A 5 17.91 14.28 -0.19
N VAL A 6 19.05 13.62 -0.12
CA VAL A 6 20.32 14.22 0.31
C VAL A 6 21.14 14.55 -0.94
N LEU A 7 21.50 15.82 -1.12
CA LEU A 7 22.28 16.28 -2.25
C LEU A 7 23.76 16.33 -1.85
N PRO A 8 24.65 15.59 -2.53
CA PRO A 8 26.08 15.72 -2.32
C PRO A 8 26.59 17.10 -2.74
N ALA A 9 27.69 17.51 -2.17
CA ALA A 9 28.31 18.84 -2.39
C ALA A 9 28.70 19.13 -3.87
N ASP A 10 28.81 18.10 -4.71
CA ASP A 10 29.09 18.18 -6.14
C ASP A 10 27.82 18.28 -7.02
N GLY A 11 26.66 18.39 -6.42
CA GLY A 11 25.38 18.54 -7.12
C GLY A 11 24.88 17.25 -7.81
N LYS A 12 25.51 16.10 -7.60
CA LYS A 12 24.99 14.81 -8.04
C LYS A 12 23.98 14.32 -7.03
N VAL A 13 22.80 13.99 -7.50
CA VAL A 13 21.79 13.30 -6.70
C VAL A 13 22.30 11.89 -6.44
N ILE A 14 22.58 11.56 -5.18
CA ILE A 14 22.76 10.18 -4.76
C ILE A 14 21.36 9.73 -4.32
N ASP A 15 20.71 8.95 -5.14
CA ASP A 15 19.51 8.23 -4.76
C ASP A 15 19.94 7.05 -3.87
N GLU A 16 20.14 7.33 -2.60
CA GLU A 16 20.22 6.28 -1.59
C GLU A 16 18.78 5.96 -1.16
N GLY A 17 18.07 5.26 -2.04
CA GLY A 17 16.87 4.53 -1.64
C GLY A 17 17.19 3.57 -0.49
N PRO A 18 16.19 2.99 0.20
CA PRO A 18 16.41 2.07 1.29
C PRO A 18 17.37 0.97 0.83
N VAL A 19 18.49 0.91 1.49
CA VAL A 19 19.67 0.07 1.27
C VAL A 19 19.49 -0.96 0.15
N GLY A 20 19.93 -0.61 -1.05
CA GLY A 20 20.22 -1.62 -2.08
C GLY A 20 19.34 -1.66 -3.33
N CYS A 21 18.40 -0.74 -3.55
CA CYS A 21 17.65 -0.70 -4.79
C CYS A 21 17.55 0.71 -5.37
N SER A 22 18.50 1.07 -6.24
CA SER A 22 18.19 2.03 -7.29
C SER A 22 17.39 1.27 -8.36
N VAL A 23 16.08 1.40 -8.37
CA VAL A 23 15.27 0.94 -9.49
C VAL A 23 15.15 2.12 -10.45
N ASP A 24 15.98 2.13 -11.48
CA ASP A 24 15.71 2.94 -12.67
C ASP A 24 14.47 2.37 -13.36
N VAL A 25 13.30 2.81 -12.88
CA VAL A 25 12.02 2.41 -13.45
C VAL A 25 11.78 3.22 -14.71
N CYS A 26 12.11 2.69 -15.87
CA CYS A 26 11.64 3.25 -17.13
C CYS A 26 10.33 2.58 -17.57
N CYS A 27 9.56 3.23 -18.45
CA CYS A 27 8.29 2.68 -18.95
C CYS A 27 8.45 1.34 -19.69
N ASP A 28 9.66 0.98 -20.11
CA ASP A 28 9.97 -0.30 -20.73
C ASP A 28 10.09 -1.43 -19.68
N ASP A 29 10.32 -1.13 -18.41
CA ASP A 29 10.45 -2.15 -17.36
C ASP A 29 9.14 -2.88 -17.06
N PHE A 30 8.01 -2.33 -17.47
CA PHE A 30 6.70 -2.97 -17.32
C PHE A 30 6.37 -3.97 -18.44
N ARG A 31 7.20 -4.10 -19.46
CA ARG A 31 7.05 -5.15 -20.49
C ARG A 31 7.07 -6.56 -19.91
N HIS A 32 7.71 -6.75 -18.75
CA HIS A 32 7.72 -8.03 -18.06
C HIS A 32 6.33 -8.49 -17.60
N LEU A 33 5.35 -7.59 -17.49
CA LEU A 33 3.98 -7.94 -17.14
C LEU A 33 3.23 -8.67 -18.28
N ASP A 34 3.73 -8.58 -19.51
CA ASP A 34 3.17 -9.26 -20.68
C ASP A 34 3.80 -10.65 -20.92
N ILE A 35 4.81 -11.01 -20.12
CA ILE A 35 5.60 -12.22 -20.29
C ILE A 35 5.50 -13.07 -19.01
N GLY A 36 5.24 -14.37 -19.19
CA GLY A 36 5.30 -15.35 -18.10
C GLY A 36 6.72 -15.82 -17.83
N LEU A 37 6.96 -16.28 -16.62
CA LEU A 37 8.17 -17.03 -16.28
C LEU A 37 8.25 -18.32 -17.10
N PRO A 38 9.47 -18.80 -17.43
CA PRO A 38 9.66 -20.14 -17.96
C PRO A 38 8.99 -21.19 -17.05
N PRO A 39 8.36 -22.24 -17.64
CA PRO A 39 7.54 -23.20 -16.88
C PRO A 39 8.29 -23.90 -15.74
N GLU A 40 9.60 -24.11 -15.88
CA GLU A 40 10.44 -24.71 -14.85
C GLU A 40 10.65 -23.78 -13.66
N ILE A 41 10.80 -22.47 -13.87
CA ILE A 41 10.92 -21.47 -12.81
C ILE A 41 9.57 -21.23 -12.16
N LEU A 42 8.51 -21.13 -12.97
CA LEU A 42 7.15 -20.96 -12.48
C LEU A 42 6.74 -22.08 -11.52
N ARG A 43 7.04 -23.34 -11.87
CA ARG A 43 6.76 -24.50 -11.00
C ARG A 43 7.46 -24.42 -9.64
N LEU A 44 8.72 -23.97 -9.60
CA LEU A 44 9.44 -23.78 -8.33
C LEU A 44 8.79 -22.68 -7.49
N LYS A 45 8.46 -21.55 -8.13
CA LYS A 45 7.77 -20.43 -7.49
C LYS A 45 6.41 -20.86 -6.91
N ASP A 46 5.58 -21.50 -7.72
CA ASP A 46 4.22 -21.90 -7.32
C ASP A 46 4.23 -22.98 -6.22
N ALA A 47 5.29 -23.79 -6.17
CA ALA A 47 5.52 -24.75 -5.10
C ALA A 47 6.14 -24.14 -3.82
N GLY A 48 6.45 -22.82 -3.82
CA GLY A 48 7.03 -22.12 -2.69
C GLY A 48 8.54 -22.40 -2.48
N TYR A 49 9.23 -22.98 -3.44
CA TYR A 49 10.69 -23.21 -3.36
C TYR A 49 11.46 -21.93 -3.73
N LEU A 50 11.35 -20.89 -2.87
CA LEU A 50 11.83 -19.54 -3.19
C LEU A 50 13.36 -19.51 -3.40
N THR A 51 14.13 -20.19 -2.57
CA THR A 51 15.59 -20.29 -2.71
C THR A 51 15.99 -20.90 -4.06
N GLN A 52 15.31 -21.96 -4.48
CA GLN A 52 15.56 -22.61 -5.75
C GLN A 52 15.10 -21.75 -6.93
N THR A 53 14.00 -21.03 -6.76
CA THR A 53 13.48 -20.07 -7.74
C THR A 53 14.49 -18.95 -8.00
N VAL A 54 15.04 -18.34 -6.94
CA VAL A 54 16.08 -17.30 -7.05
C VAL A 54 17.30 -17.85 -7.80
N ALA A 55 17.80 -19.03 -7.41
CA ALA A 55 18.95 -19.65 -8.08
C ALA A 55 18.66 -19.98 -9.56
N ALA A 56 17.44 -20.35 -9.91
CA ALA A 56 17.06 -20.59 -11.30
C ALA A 56 16.97 -19.28 -12.10
N CYS A 57 16.44 -18.20 -11.49
CA CYS A 57 16.44 -16.86 -12.08
C CYS A 57 17.87 -16.37 -12.35
N ASP A 58 18.79 -16.53 -11.38
CA ASP A 58 20.18 -16.12 -11.54
C ASP A 58 20.85 -16.83 -12.72
N ARG A 59 20.70 -18.15 -12.81
CA ARG A 59 21.25 -18.94 -13.94
C ARG A 59 20.68 -18.51 -15.28
N LEU A 60 19.41 -18.14 -15.34
CA LEU A 60 18.80 -17.67 -16.58
C LEU A 60 19.33 -16.27 -16.96
N LEU A 61 19.48 -15.38 -16.00
CA LEU A 61 20.04 -14.04 -16.24
C LEU A 61 21.50 -14.08 -16.72
N GLU A 62 22.31 -15.03 -16.23
CA GLU A 62 23.69 -15.27 -16.70
C GLU A 62 23.76 -15.64 -18.19
N GLN A 63 22.71 -16.21 -18.74
CA GLN A 63 22.60 -16.57 -20.16
C GLN A 63 22.26 -15.39 -21.07
N ASN A 64 22.13 -14.17 -20.51
CA ASN A 64 21.73 -12.98 -21.24
C ASN A 64 20.44 -13.17 -22.08
N PRO A 65 19.31 -13.53 -21.45
CA PRO A 65 18.07 -13.75 -22.16
C PRO A 65 17.59 -12.47 -22.84
N GLU A 66 16.58 -12.60 -23.67
CA GLU A 66 15.92 -11.50 -24.34
C GLU A 66 15.49 -10.43 -23.31
N PRO A 67 15.60 -9.11 -23.59
CA PRO A 67 15.43 -8.04 -22.60
C PRO A 67 14.10 -8.08 -21.84
N SER A 68 12.99 -8.40 -22.49
CA SER A 68 11.68 -8.49 -21.83
C SER A 68 11.62 -9.67 -20.85
N LEU A 69 12.20 -10.82 -21.24
CA LEU A 69 12.32 -11.98 -20.33
C LEU A 69 13.27 -11.68 -19.18
N ALA A 70 14.38 -10.98 -19.43
CA ALA A 70 15.30 -10.57 -18.39
C ALA A 70 14.61 -9.64 -17.36
N ALA A 71 13.76 -8.71 -17.82
CA ALA A 71 12.97 -7.84 -16.94
C ALA A 71 11.99 -8.63 -16.08
N CYS A 72 11.23 -9.56 -16.69
CA CYS A 72 10.33 -10.48 -15.98
C CYS A 72 11.07 -11.26 -14.89
N VAL A 73 12.20 -11.89 -15.24
CA VAL A 73 12.98 -12.72 -14.33
C VAL A 73 13.57 -11.89 -13.17
N ARG A 74 14.06 -10.66 -13.44
CA ARG A 74 14.54 -9.76 -12.37
C ARG A 74 13.41 -9.36 -11.41
N ALA A 75 12.24 -9.00 -11.94
CA ALA A 75 11.09 -8.62 -11.11
C ALA A 75 10.63 -9.79 -10.21
N GLU A 76 10.52 -10.99 -10.76
CA GLU A 76 10.12 -12.16 -9.99
C GLU A 76 11.19 -12.61 -8.98
N ARG A 77 12.46 -12.54 -9.36
CA ARG A 77 13.59 -12.77 -8.45
C ARG A 77 13.53 -11.81 -7.24
N TYR A 78 13.28 -10.54 -7.50
CA TYR A 78 13.13 -9.54 -6.44
C TYR A 78 11.99 -9.92 -5.50
N ARG A 79 10.81 -10.25 -6.03
CA ARG A 79 9.67 -10.70 -5.21
C ARG A 79 10.00 -11.92 -4.35
N MET A 80 10.76 -12.89 -4.89
CA MET A 80 11.16 -14.07 -4.11
C MET A 80 12.12 -13.74 -2.97
N LEU A 81 12.94 -12.70 -3.11
CA LEU A 81 13.83 -12.23 -2.05
C LEU A 81 13.07 -11.41 -0.99
N GLU A 82 12.07 -10.62 -1.40
CA GLU A 82 11.27 -9.80 -0.49
C GLU A 82 10.26 -10.64 0.31
N THR A 83 9.70 -11.69 -0.28
CA THR A 83 8.65 -12.49 0.36
C THR A 83 9.01 -12.97 1.77
N PRO A 84 10.21 -13.54 2.05
CA PRO A 84 10.58 -13.98 3.39
C PRO A 84 10.76 -12.84 4.40
N LEU A 85 10.96 -11.60 3.95
CA LEU A 85 11.09 -10.43 4.84
C LEU A 85 9.75 -10.07 5.46
N HIS A 86 8.67 -10.26 4.71
CA HIS A 86 7.30 -9.99 5.15
C HIS A 86 6.66 -11.22 5.80
N PHE A 87 6.84 -12.40 5.22
CA PHE A 87 6.39 -13.68 5.78
C PHE A 87 7.50 -14.29 6.61
N SER A 88 7.75 -13.72 7.78
CA SER A 88 8.91 -14.03 8.62
C SER A 88 8.59 -14.85 9.87
N VAL A 89 7.31 -15.03 10.19
CA VAL A 89 6.87 -15.74 11.39
C VAL A 89 6.47 -17.17 11.00
N SER A 90 7.19 -18.17 11.49
CA SER A 90 6.85 -19.59 11.26
C SER A 90 5.52 -19.95 11.94
N ARG A 91 4.85 -21.00 11.44
CA ARG A 91 3.57 -21.51 12.01
C ARG A 91 3.66 -21.72 13.51
N ASP A 92 4.70 -22.40 13.98
CA ASP A 92 4.86 -22.71 15.40
C ASP A 92 5.08 -21.46 16.24
N ARG A 93 5.85 -20.50 15.72
CA ARG A 93 6.06 -19.21 16.38
C ARG A 93 4.77 -18.39 16.40
N ALA A 94 3.99 -18.38 15.35
CA ALA A 94 2.69 -17.69 15.28
C ALA A 94 1.72 -18.24 16.34
N ILE A 95 1.60 -19.56 16.45
CA ILE A 95 0.78 -20.21 17.48
C ILE A 95 1.27 -19.86 18.87
N ALA A 96 2.60 -19.86 19.10
CA ALA A 96 3.16 -19.47 20.39
C ALA A 96 2.83 -18.01 20.75
N MET A 97 2.93 -17.09 19.78
CA MET A 97 2.58 -15.67 19.98
C MET A 97 1.10 -15.48 20.33
N ILE A 98 0.19 -16.21 19.67
CA ILE A 98 -1.24 -16.17 20.04
C ILE A 98 -1.44 -16.70 21.46
N ARG A 99 -0.76 -17.78 21.85
CA ARG A 99 -0.87 -18.38 23.20
C ARG A 99 -0.31 -17.51 24.32
N GLU A 100 0.52 -16.53 24.01
CA GLU A 100 0.94 -15.52 25.01
C GLU A 100 -0.25 -14.71 25.55
N GLU A 101 -1.28 -14.48 24.74
CA GLU A 101 -2.49 -13.76 25.13
C GLU A 101 -3.69 -14.71 25.35
N TRP A 102 -3.75 -15.81 24.61
CA TRP A 102 -4.82 -16.80 24.64
C TRP A 102 -4.27 -18.22 24.86
N PRO A 103 -3.98 -18.61 26.10
CA PRO A 103 -3.29 -19.89 26.42
C PRO A 103 -4.00 -21.15 25.90
N GLU A 104 -5.35 -21.13 25.80
CA GLU A 104 -6.15 -22.28 25.32
C GLU A 104 -6.25 -22.37 23.79
N PHE A 105 -5.55 -21.49 23.06
CA PHE A 105 -5.58 -21.49 21.60
C PHE A 105 -4.97 -22.78 21.05
N THR A 106 -5.71 -23.44 20.13
CA THR A 106 -5.32 -24.74 19.56
C THR A 106 -4.76 -24.59 18.15
N GLU A 107 -4.10 -25.64 17.68
CA GLU A 107 -3.60 -25.71 16.31
C GLU A 107 -4.75 -25.79 15.29
N GLU A 108 -5.84 -26.49 15.64
CA GLU A 108 -7.03 -26.58 14.81
C GLU A 108 -7.69 -25.21 14.60
N GLN A 109 -7.67 -24.35 15.64
CA GLN A 109 -8.15 -22.97 15.51
C GLN A 109 -7.24 -22.15 14.60
N PHE A 110 -5.93 -22.39 14.65
CA PHE A 110 -4.99 -21.74 13.72
C PHE A 110 -5.29 -22.14 12.27
N ASP A 111 -5.44 -23.43 12.02
CA ASP A 111 -5.74 -23.95 10.68
C ASP A 111 -7.12 -23.46 10.17
N ASP A 112 -8.11 -23.29 11.07
CA ASP A 112 -9.40 -22.68 10.73
C ASP A 112 -9.24 -21.22 10.32
N LEU A 113 -8.43 -20.43 11.04
CA LEU A 113 -8.16 -19.03 10.67
C LEU A 113 -7.44 -18.91 9.31
N ILE A 114 -6.49 -19.81 9.02
CA ILE A 114 -5.87 -19.92 7.69
C ILE A 114 -6.92 -20.20 6.60
N ASN A 115 -7.77 -21.22 6.81
CA ASN A 115 -8.78 -21.63 5.86
C ASN A 115 -9.84 -20.54 5.61
N ARG A 116 -10.14 -19.77 6.63
CA ARG A 116 -11.07 -18.62 6.57
C ARG A 116 -10.40 -17.34 6.07
N LYS A 117 -9.14 -17.41 5.63
CA LYS A 117 -8.35 -16.27 5.11
C LYS A 117 -8.28 -15.09 6.12
N ARG A 118 -8.13 -15.41 7.41
CA ARG A 118 -7.89 -14.43 8.48
C ARG A 118 -6.42 -14.22 8.77
N ILE A 119 -5.58 -15.15 8.34
CA ILE A 119 -4.12 -15.09 8.42
C ILE A 119 -3.58 -15.25 7.01
N ASP A 120 -2.82 -14.27 6.55
CA ASP A 120 -2.07 -14.37 5.31
C ASP A 120 -0.84 -15.24 5.53
N TRP A 121 -0.61 -16.16 4.62
CA TRP A 121 0.45 -17.15 4.73
C TRP A 121 1.11 -17.47 3.38
N ARG A 122 2.33 -18.00 3.45
CA ARG A 122 3.06 -18.55 2.29
C ARG A 122 3.79 -19.82 2.70
N PHE A 123 3.89 -20.76 1.78
CA PHE A 123 4.92 -21.79 1.86
C PHE A 123 6.24 -21.23 1.34
N ILE A 124 7.29 -21.34 2.17
CA ILE A 124 8.63 -20.90 1.84
C ILE A 124 9.57 -22.06 2.13
N ASP A 125 10.15 -22.63 1.07
CA ASP A 125 11.13 -23.74 1.12
C ASP A 125 10.66 -24.95 1.97
N GLY A 126 9.34 -25.23 1.93
CA GLY A 126 8.72 -26.39 2.58
C GLY A 126 8.09 -26.11 3.94
N GLU A 127 8.18 -24.90 4.45
CA GLU A 127 7.57 -24.51 5.72
C GLU A 127 6.51 -23.41 5.52
N LEU A 128 5.53 -23.35 6.43
CA LEU A 128 4.49 -22.33 6.44
C LEU A 128 4.94 -21.14 7.28
N PHE A 129 4.91 -19.96 6.66
CA PHE A 129 5.14 -18.69 7.31
C PHE A 129 3.92 -17.78 7.17
N VAL A 130 3.71 -16.91 8.14
CA VAL A 130 2.69 -15.88 8.14
C VAL A 130 3.31 -14.48 8.15
N LEU A 131 2.53 -13.46 7.81
CA LEU A 131 2.96 -12.07 7.87
C LEU A 131 3.46 -11.70 9.27
N ASP A 132 4.46 -10.83 9.34
CA ASP A 132 5.04 -10.32 10.58
C ASP A 132 4.03 -9.60 11.48
N ASN A 133 3.05 -8.94 10.89
CA ASN A 133 1.97 -8.18 11.56
C ASN A 133 0.65 -8.96 11.69
N PHE A 134 0.64 -10.29 11.52
CA PHE A 134 -0.58 -11.11 11.50
C PHE A 134 -1.46 -10.95 12.75
N LEU A 135 -0.86 -10.70 13.93
CA LEU A 135 -1.62 -10.47 15.17
C LEU A 135 -2.47 -9.20 15.10
N ASP A 136 -1.93 -8.12 14.53
CA ASP A 136 -2.66 -6.87 14.39
C ASP A 136 -3.83 -7.05 13.42
N SER A 137 -3.61 -7.81 12.34
CA SER A 137 -4.67 -8.18 11.40
C SER A 137 -5.77 -9.02 12.08
N LEU A 138 -5.42 -9.97 12.94
CA LEU A 138 -6.39 -10.78 13.69
C LEU A 138 -7.21 -9.95 14.66
N ARG A 139 -6.61 -8.98 15.33
CA ARG A 139 -7.28 -8.11 16.32
C ARG A 139 -8.42 -7.28 15.73
N VAL A 140 -8.44 -7.12 14.40
CA VAL A 140 -9.57 -6.48 13.69
C VAL A 140 -10.85 -7.33 13.75
N TYR A 141 -10.72 -8.63 14.04
CA TYR A 141 -11.82 -9.59 14.09
C TYR A 141 -12.10 -10.13 15.50
N PRO A 142 -12.42 -9.29 16.51
CA PRO A 142 -12.47 -9.71 17.91
C PRO A 142 -13.52 -10.79 18.21
N LYS A 143 -14.52 -10.97 17.35
CA LYS A 143 -15.51 -12.05 17.49
C LYS A 143 -14.96 -13.41 17.08
N GLU A 144 -13.95 -13.43 16.25
CA GLU A 144 -13.34 -14.65 15.71
C GLU A 144 -12.15 -15.11 16.55
N VAL A 145 -11.53 -14.16 17.25
CA VAL A 145 -10.38 -14.37 18.16
C VAL A 145 -10.63 -13.80 19.55
N PRO A 146 -11.64 -14.31 20.28
CA PRO A 146 -12.10 -13.71 21.54
C PRO A 146 -11.05 -13.73 22.66
N GLY A 147 -10.00 -14.54 22.52
CA GLY A 147 -8.90 -14.61 23.50
C GLY A 147 -7.78 -13.61 23.24
N LEU A 148 -7.75 -12.95 22.07
CA LEU A 148 -6.79 -11.88 21.79
C LEU A 148 -7.34 -10.54 22.31
N ARG A 149 -6.43 -9.70 22.82
CA ARG A 149 -6.81 -8.31 23.10
C ARG A 149 -7.22 -7.62 21.80
N PRO A 150 -8.41 -7.02 21.73
CA PRO A 150 -8.81 -6.27 20.55
C PRO A 150 -7.81 -5.12 20.33
N ASP A 151 -7.63 -4.76 19.07
CA ASP A 151 -6.94 -3.51 18.73
C ASP A 151 -7.55 -2.34 19.50
N SER A 152 -6.76 -1.29 19.78
CA SER A 152 -7.12 -0.26 20.77
C SER A 152 -8.63 0.06 20.68
N THR A 153 -9.36 -0.27 21.74
CA THR A 153 -10.84 -0.11 21.82
C THR A 153 -11.28 1.31 21.45
N ASP A 154 -10.40 2.28 21.67
CA ASP A 154 -10.67 3.69 21.40
C ASP A 154 -10.81 4.00 19.91
N GLY A 155 -9.92 3.46 19.07
CA GLY A 155 -9.99 3.66 17.61
C GLY A 155 -11.23 3.02 16.98
N ILE A 156 -11.57 1.79 17.40
CA ILE A 156 -12.76 1.08 16.91
C ILE A 156 -14.04 1.76 17.41
N ALA A 157 -14.08 2.18 18.67
CA ALA A 157 -15.22 2.88 19.24
C ALA A 157 -15.47 4.21 18.52
N LEU A 158 -14.42 4.99 18.29
CA LEU A 158 -14.48 6.25 17.55
C LEU A 158 -14.95 6.03 16.10
N ARG A 159 -14.38 5.07 15.39
CA ARG A 159 -14.80 4.72 14.03
C ARG A 159 -16.29 4.35 13.98
N ASN A 160 -16.74 3.47 14.88
CA ASN A 160 -18.12 3.04 14.92
C ASN A 160 -19.08 4.18 15.31
N GLN A 161 -18.64 5.10 16.15
CA GLN A 161 -19.38 6.32 16.45
C GLN A 161 -19.52 7.19 15.20
N MET A 162 -18.42 7.45 14.50
CA MET A 162 -18.43 8.25 13.26
C MET A 162 -19.32 7.63 12.19
N LEU A 163 -19.29 6.31 12.00
CA LEU A 163 -20.14 5.61 11.04
C LEU A 163 -21.63 5.80 11.38
N ARG A 164 -22.04 5.63 12.65
CA ARG A 164 -23.42 5.86 13.08
C ARG A 164 -23.85 7.32 12.90
N GLU A 165 -22.94 8.26 13.15
CA GLU A 165 -23.19 9.68 12.92
C GLU A 165 -23.36 9.97 11.43
N MET A 166 -22.49 9.43 10.58
CA MET A 166 -22.61 9.56 9.12
C MET A 166 -23.92 8.98 8.60
N GLU A 167 -24.31 7.81 9.07
CA GLU A 167 -25.57 7.15 8.70
C GLU A 167 -26.78 8.02 9.10
N SER A 168 -26.80 8.53 10.34
CA SER A 168 -27.94 9.31 10.88
C SER A 168 -28.08 10.70 10.27
N GLN A 169 -26.98 11.32 9.83
CA GLN A 169 -26.93 12.68 9.30
C GLN A 169 -26.72 12.72 7.78
N ASN A 170 -26.65 11.58 7.13
CA ASN A 170 -26.32 11.44 5.72
C ASN A 170 -24.93 12.02 5.34
N GLY A 171 -24.04 12.08 6.30
CA GLY A 171 -22.68 12.59 6.12
C GLY A 171 -22.03 13.03 7.42
N LEU A 172 -20.80 13.48 7.32
CA LEU A 172 -20.00 13.93 8.46
C LEU A 172 -19.08 15.07 8.06
N THR A 173 -19.14 16.18 8.81
CA THR A 173 -18.17 17.27 8.67
C THR A 173 -17.24 17.29 9.90
N ARG A 174 -15.94 17.38 9.69
CA ARG A 174 -14.93 17.51 10.74
C ARG A 174 -13.88 18.55 10.37
N VAL A 175 -13.36 19.20 11.40
CA VAL A 175 -12.16 20.03 11.31
C VAL A 175 -10.98 19.23 11.81
N ILE A 176 -10.00 19.04 10.94
CA ILE A 176 -8.78 18.27 11.25
C ILE A 176 -7.61 19.25 11.30
N THR A 177 -6.84 19.17 12.39
CA THR A 177 -5.53 19.83 12.48
C THR A 177 -4.47 18.73 12.50
N LEU A 178 -3.54 18.81 11.54
CA LEU A 178 -2.48 17.82 11.37
C LEU A 178 -1.12 18.49 11.41
N LYS A 179 -0.17 17.88 12.12
CA LYS A 179 1.25 18.23 12.05
C LYS A 179 2.00 17.08 11.40
N ALA A 180 2.61 17.36 10.25
CA ALA A 180 3.55 16.45 9.61
C ALA A 180 4.98 16.92 9.91
N SER A 181 5.89 15.97 10.13
CA SER A 181 7.31 16.27 10.35
C SER A 181 8.21 15.18 9.77
N VAL A 182 9.40 15.57 9.35
CA VAL A 182 10.46 14.68 8.89
C VAL A 182 11.80 15.20 9.40
N SER A 183 12.68 14.27 9.76
CA SER A 183 14.06 14.58 10.15
C SER A 183 15.01 13.67 9.36
N VAL A 184 16.17 14.20 9.03
CA VAL A 184 17.27 13.48 8.35
C VAL A 184 18.38 13.24 9.37
N PRO A 185 18.33 12.15 10.15
CA PRO A 185 19.37 11.84 11.12
C PRO A 185 20.65 11.46 10.36
N GLY A 186 21.77 12.08 10.73
CA GLY A 186 23.08 11.78 10.15
C GLY A 186 23.47 12.62 8.93
N ALA A 187 22.66 13.59 8.51
CA ALA A 187 23.12 14.58 7.54
C ALA A 187 24.34 15.32 8.08
N LEU A 188 25.37 15.45 7.24
CA LEU A 188 26.60 16.14 7.61
C LEU A 188 26.40 17.66 7.60
N GLU A 189 27.15 18.38 8.42
CA GLU A 189 27.12 19.84 8.47
C GLU A 189 27.49 20.42 7.09
N GLY A 190 26.63 21.28 6.54
CA GLY A 190 26.79 21.87 5.22
C GLY A 190 26.27 21.04 4.04
N GLU A 191 25.78 19.83 4.29
CA GLU A 191 25.13 19.01 3.28
C GLU A 191 23.75 19.55 2.93
N ALA A 192 23.45 19.69 1.63
CA ALA A 192 22.17 20.20 1.19
C ALA A 192 21.11 19.08 1.25
N VAL A 193 20.05 19.33 2.03
CA VAL A 193 18.92 18.43 2.22
C VAL A 193 17.69 19.02 1.54
N ARG A 194 16.93 18.20 0.83
CA ARG A 194 15.60 18.54 0.33
C ARG A 194 14.56 17.68 1.04
N ALA A 195 13.45 18.29 1.42
CA ALA A 195 12.34 17.60 2.09
C ALA A 195 10.99 18.01 1.49
N TRP A 196 10.07 17.06 1.41
CA TRP A 196 8.68 17.27 1.01
C TRP A 196 7.74 16.61 2.02
N LEU A 197 6.76 17.37 2.49
CA LEU A 197 5.72 16.87 3.36
C LEU A 197 4.35 17.06 2.69
N PRO A 198 3.46 16.08 2.71
CA PRO A 198 2.13 16.22 2.15
C PRO A 198 1.32 17.26 2.93
N VAL A 199 0.55 18.06 2.21
CA VAL A 199 -0.41 19.04 2.74
C VAL A 199 -1.77 18.79 2.08
N ALA A 200 -2.86 19.00 2.79
CA ALA A 200 -4.20 18.88 2.22
C ALA A 200 -4.34 19.74 0.95
N ALA A 201 -4.95 19.17 -0.09
CA ALA A 201 -5.32 19.87 -1.33
C ALA A 201 -6.80 20.14 -1.35
N ALA A 202 -7.22 21.24 -1.98
CA ALA A 202 -8.63 21.52 -2.18
C ALA A 202 -9.25 20.49 -3.12
N CYS A 203 -10.29 19.82 -2.67
CA CYS A 203 -11.05 18.87 -3.44
C CYS A 203 -12.49 18.81 -2.94
N ARG A 204 -13.32 17.97 -3.55
CA ARG A 204 -14.73 17.83 -3.17
C ARG A 204 -14.97 17.56 -1.68
N GLN A 205 -14.05 16.80 -1.06
CA GLN A 205 -14.16 16.43 0.35
C GLN A 205 -13.30 17.27 1.30
N GLN A 206 -12.43 18.12 0.78
CA GLN A 206 -11.50 18.94 1.58
C GLN A 206 -11.59 20.41 1.20
N SER A 207 -11.82 21.24 2.21
CA SER A 207 -11.99 22.68 2.05
C SER A 207 -11.41 23.46 3.24
N HIS A 208 -11.39 24.81 3.15
CA HIS A 208 -10.94 25.70 4.22
C HIS A 208 -9.54 25.33 4.75
N ILE A 209 -8.61 25.11 3.83
CA ILE A 209 -7.26 24.67 4.15
C ILE A 209 -6.43 25.86 4.57
N GLU A 210 -5.88 25.81 5.77
CA GLU A 210 -5.04 26.85 6.35
C GLU A 210 -3.74 26.25 6.87
N VAL A 211 -2.59 26.78 6.44
CA VAL A 211 -1.29 26.47 7.02
C VAL A 211 -1.10 27.32 8.26
N LEU A 212 -1.02 26.69 9.42
CA LEU A 212 -0.94 27.35 10.73
C LEU A 212 0.49 27.66 11.13
N ASP A 213 1.41 26.74 10.81
CA ASP A 213 2.82 26.85 11.17
C ASP A 213 3.66 25.96 10.25
N MET A 214 4.89 26.38 9.95
CA MET A 214 5.86 25.53 9.24
C MET A 214 7.28 25.99 9.52
N THR A 215 8.24 25.07 9.38
CA THR A 215 9.67 25.38 9.42
C THR A 215 9.98 26.47 8.40
N SER A 216 10.77 27.47 8.81
CA SER A 216 11.10 28.62 7.97
C SER A 216 11.86 28.20 6.69
N GLY A 217 11.73 29.02 5.64
CA GLY A 217 12.37 28.77 4.35
C GLY A 217 11.66 27.76 3.46
N GLY A 218 10.53 27.20 3.90
CA GLY A 218 9.72 26.31 3.09
C GLY A 218 8.76 27.02 2.15
N THR A 219 8.29 26.29 1.16
CA THR A 219 7.27 26.74 0.18
C THR A 219 6.13 25.73 0.15
N VAL A 220 4.90 26.22 0.12
CA VAL A 220 3.70 25.36 -0.01
C VAL A 220 3.15 25.50 -1.44
N ALA A 221 2.90 24.38 -2.09
CA ALA A 221 2.28 24.36 -3.41
C ALA A 221 0.86 24.94 -3.39
N SER A 222 0.33 25.35 -4.56
CA SER A 222 -1.04 25.85 -4.70
C SER A 222 -2.09 24.87 -4.18
N GLU A 223 -3.22 25.38 -3.68
CA GLU A 223 -4.30 24.55 -3.13
C GLU A 223 -4.91 23.57 -4.13
N ASN A 224 -4.84 23.90 -5.41
CA ASN A 224 -5.45 23.11 -6.49
C ASN A 224 -4.53 22.06 -7.09
N VAL A 225 -3.33 21.87 -6.54
CA VAL A 225 -2.39 20.83 -7.01
C VAL A 225 -2.73 19.51 -6.31
N SER A 226 -3.01 18.48 -7.09
CA SER A 226 -3.47 17.17 -6.57
C SER A 226 -2.49 16.52 -5.59
N ALA A 227 -1.19 16.57 -5.84
CA ALA A 227 -0.14 16.09 -4.94
C ALA A 227 0.48 17.26 -4.16
N ARG A 228 -0.34 18.04 -3.45
CA ARG A 228 0.08 19.25 -2.74
C ARG A 228 1.09 18.93 -1.65
N THR A 229 2.21 19.64 -1.66
CA THR A 229 3.29 19.49 -0.69
C THR A 229 3.78 20.82 -0.14
N ALA A 230 4.31 20.77 1.07
CA ALA A 230 5.27 21.76 1.57
C ALA A 230 6.68 21.24 1.30
N SER A 231 7.58 22.08 0.81
CA SER A 231 8.94 21.67 0.42
C SER A 231 10.00 22.63 0.94
N TRP A 232 11.17 22.08 1.22
CA TRP A 232 12.34 22.80 1.71
C TRP A 232 13.60 22.36 0.97
N THR A 233 14.56 23.28 0.90
CA THR A 233 15.95 22.98 0.57
C THR A 233 16.82 23.73 1.59
N SER A 234 17.65 23.01 2.34
CA SER A 234 18.47 23.61 3.39
C SER A 234 19.81 22.88 3.53
N SER A 235 20.85 23.62 3.87
CA SER A 235 22.16 23.08 4.27
C SER A 235 22.43 23.22 5.77
N THR A 236 21.48 23.75 6.52
CA THR A 236 21.61 24.01 7.98
C THR A 236 20.51 23.33 8.78
N GLU A 237 19.30 23.26 8.23
CA GLU A 237 18.15 22.60 8.87
C GLU A 237 18.02 21.18 8.33
N HIS A 238 17.90 20.22 9.25
CA HIS A 238 17.72 18.80 8.93
C HIS A 238 16.42 18.22 9.53
N SER A 239 15.57 19.10 10.04
CA SER A 239 14.24 18.74 10.56
C SER A 239 13.20 19.73 10.07
N PHE A 240 12.17 19.23 9.44
CA PHE A 240 11.13 20.04 8.80
C PHE A 240 9.76 19.64 9.32
N SER A 241 8.88 20.60 9.49
CA SER A 241 7.52 20.35 9.89
C SER A 241 6.56 21.35 9.24
N VAL A 242 5.32 20.92 9.06
CA VAL A 242 4.19 21.75 8.68
C VAL A 242 2.98 21.38 9.52
N THR A 243 2.29 22.39 10.06
CA THR A 243 1.01 22.22 10.75
C THR A 243 -0.05 22.92 9.94
N TYR A 244 -1.11 22.20 9.58
CA TYR A 244 -2.22 22.75 8.82
C TYR A 244 -3.55 22.24 9.34
N ARG A 245 -4.59 23.00 9.04
CA ARG A 245 -5.97 22.70 9.41
C ARG A 245 -6.83 22.71 8.15
N TYR A 246 -7.80 21.81 8.09
CA TYR A 246 -8.75 21.75 6.99
C TYR A 246 -10.08 21.15 7.45
N HIS A 247 -11.13 21.42 6.68
CA HIS A 247 -12.42 20.77 6.83
C HIS A 247 -12.47 19.54 5.93
N ILE A 248 -13.00 18.44 6.46
CA ILE A 248 -13.35 17.26 5.69
C ILE A 248 -14.86 17.08 5.73
N ASP A 249 -15.46 16.91 4.56
CA ASP A 249 -16.88 16.65 4.37
C ASP A 249 -17.03 15.29 3.70
N ALA A 250 -17.54 14.31 4.45
CA ALA A 250 -17.75 12.95 3.98
C ALA A 250 -19.25 12.68 3.85
N ALA A 251 -19.71 12.32 2.65
CA ALA A 251 -21.08 11.88 2.44
C ALA A 251 -21.21 10.40 2.85
N TYR A 252 -22.33 10.05 3.48
CA TYR A 252 -22.67 8.66 3.71
C TYR A 252 -23.20 8.03 2.42
N CYS A 253 -22.71 6.84 2.12
CA CYS A 253 -23.17 6.04 1.00
C CYS A 253 -23.23 4.57 1.41
N ASP A 254 -24.44 4.01 1.49
CA ASP A 254 -24.63 2.59 1.72
C ASP A 254 -24.57 1.82 0.40
N ILE A 255 -23.35 1.38 0.05
CA ILE A 255 -23.10 0.62 -1.18
C ILE A 255 -23.61 -0.82 -1.12
N TYR A 256 -24.04 -1.31 0.06
CA TYR A 256 -24.51 -2.69 0.25
C TYR A 256 -26.04 -2.79 0.45
N GLY A 257 -26.67 -1.76 0.95
CA GLY A 257 -28.06 -1.80 1.43
C GLY A 257 -29.11 -1.19 0.51
N GLY A 258 -28.77 -0.56 -0.58
CA GLY A 258 -29.79 0.08 -1.39
C GLY A 258 -29.32 1.02 -2.49
N ALA A 259 -30.24 1.80 -2.99
CA ALA A 259 -29.98 2.77 -4.04
C ALA A 259 -28.94 3.80 -3.58
N LEU A 260 -27.94 4.02 -4.40
CA LEU A 260 -27.05 5.16 -4.25
C LEU A 260 -27.90 6.44 -4.15
N PRO A 261 -27.57 7.38 -3.24
CA PRO A 261 -28.30 8.65 -3.19
C PRO A 261 -28.35 9.29 -4.58
N SER A 262 -29.52 9.70 -5.01
CA SER A 262 -29.77 10.26 -6.35
C SER A 262 -28.96 11.53 -6.67
N HIS A 263 -28.32 12.09 -5.67
CA HIS A 263 -27.43 13.26 -5.76
C HIS A 263 -25.97 12.94 -5.42
N THR A 264 -25.60 11.69 -5.22
CA THR A 264 -24.21 11.33 -5.39
C THR A 264 -23.91 11.60 -6.84
N CYS A 265 -23.35 12.76 -7.05
CA CYS A 265 -22.94 13.23 -8.35
C CYS A 265 -22.00 12.19 -8.92
N MET A 266 -22.52 11.41 -9.81
CA MET A 266 -21.73 10.63 -10.73
C MET A 266 -21.21 11.64 -11.75
N ASP A 267 -20.21 12.43 -11.35
CA ASP A 267 -19.47 13.20 -12.32
C ASP A 267 -18.97 12.20 -13.36
N THR A 268 -19.22 12.48 -14.61
CA THR A 268 -18.67 11.65 -15.68
C THR A 268 -17.16 11.63 -15.50
N PRO A 269 -16.52 10.46 -15.42
CA PRO A 269 -15.07 10.39 -15.26
C PRO A 269 -14.38 11.17 -16.36
N LEU A 270 -13.40 11.97 -15.99
CA LEU A 270 -12.57 12.64 -16.99
C LEU A 270 -11.74 11.57 -17.75
N PRO A 271 -11.32 11.84 -18.98
CA PRO A 271 -10.47 10.91 -19.73
C PRO A 271 -9.22 10.48 -18.95
N GLU A 272 -8.62 11.38 -18.19
CA GLU A 272 -7.47 11.13 -17.33
C GLU A 272 -7.77 10.16 -16.18
N ASP A 273 -9.00 10.10 -15.66
CA ASP A 273 -9.39 9.19 -14.58
C ASP A 273 -9.50 7.73 -15.07
N THR A 274 -9.59 7.53 -16.38
CA THR A 274 -9.80 6.22 -17.00
C THR A 274 -8.72 5.83 -17.99
N SER A 275 -7.65 6.61 -18.10
CA SER A 275 -6.52 6.36 -18.97
C SER A 275 -5.34 5.71 -18.24
N GLU A 276 -4.39 5.20 -19.01
CA GLU A 276 -3.09 4.81 -18.48
C GLU A 276 -2.32 6.04 -18.01
N ASP A 277 -1.61 5.92 -16.88
CA ASP A 277 -0.61 6.88 -16.40
C ASP A 277 0.70 6.11 -16.13
N ARG A 278 1.40 5.82 -17.22
CA ARG A 278 2.66 5.07 -17.19
C ARG A 278 3.77 5.88 -16.51
N PRO A 279 4.65 5.20 -15.76
CA PRO A 279 4.82 3.75 -15.65
C PRO A 279 3.91 3.07 -14.61
N HIS A 280 3.22 3.81 -13.76
CA HIS A 280 2.55 3.26 -12.58
C HIS A 280 1.16 2.67 -12.86
N ILE A 281 0.46 3.18 -13.86
CA ILE A 281 -0.86 2.69 -14.28
C ILE A 281 -0.77 2.22 -15.73
N ALA A 282 -0.59 0.91 -15.91
CA ALA A 282 -0.47 0.29 -17.23
C ALA A 282 -1.56 -0.77 -17.42
N PHE A 283 -2.35 -0.66 -18.49
CA PHE A 283 -3.39 -1.64 -18.82
C PHE A 283 -2.81 -2.73 -19.73
N THR A 284 -2.03 -3.61 -19.11
CA THR A 284 -1.42 -4.73 -19.81
C THR A 284 -2.47 -5.70 -20.38
N PRO A 285 -2.15 -6.50 -21.41
CA PRO A 285 -3.03 -7.54 -21.91
C PRO A 285 -3.51 -8.49 -20.81
N TYR A 286 -2.63 -8.84 -19.87
CA TYR A 286 -2.98 -9.65 -18.70
C TYR A 286 -4.05 -9.00 -17.84
N LEU A 287 -3.89 -7.72 -17.45
CA LEU A 287 -4.86 -6.99 -16.63
C LEU A 287 -6.21 -6.85 -17.33
N ARG A 288 -6.21 -6.61 -18.65
CA ARG A 288 -7.44 -6.53 -19.45
C ARG A 288 -8.18 -7.86 -19.42
N GLN A 289 -7.51 -8.97 -19.73
CA GLN A 289 -8.11 -10.30 -19.70
C GLN A 289 -8.58 -10.70 -18.30
N LEU A 290 -7.80 -10.37 -17.26
CA LEU A 290 -8.19 -10.62 -15.87
C LEU A 290 -9.47 -9.85 -15.52
N THR A 291 -9.50 -8.54 -15.83
CA THR A 291 -10.66 -7.68 -15.55
C THR A 291 -11.89 -8.20 -16.29
N GLU A 292 -11.79 -8.48 -17.61
CA GLU A 292 -12.90 -9.05 -18.39
C GLU A 292 -13.45 -10.32 -17.73
N ARG A 293 -12.60 -11.22 -17.28
CA ARG A 293 -13.01 -12.46 -16.60
C ARG A 293 -13.68 -12.22 -15.25
N VAL A 294 -13.17 -11.26 -14.46
CA VAL A 294 -13.69 -10.96 -13.12
C VAL A 294 -15.07 -10.30 -13.19
N VAL A 295 -15.31 -9.47 -14.22
CA VAL A 295 -16.57 -8.73 -14.38
C VAL A 295 -17.49 -9.33 -15.46
N ASP A 296 -17.21 -10.56 -15.91
CA ASP A 296 -17.99 -11.22 -16.97
C ASP A 296 -19.48 -11.29 -16.61
N GLY A 297 -20.32 -10.89 -17.55
CA GLY A 297 -21.77 -10.85 -17.38
C GLY A 297 -22.33 -9.75 -16.49
N LEU A 298 -21.48 -8.85 -15.94
CA LEU A 298 -21.93 -7.74 -15.10
C LEU A 298 -22.04 -6.44 -15.92
N GLU A 299 -23.22 -5.82 -15.91
CA GLU A 299 -23.48 -4.57 -16.62
C GLU A 299 -23.39 -3.35 -15.70
N ASP A 300 -23.89 -3.48 -14.46
CA ASP A 300 -23.91 -2.39 -13.49
C ASP A 300 -22.48 -2.05 -13.00
N PRO A 301 -22.05 -0.75 -13.05
CA PRO A 301 -20.72 -0.36 -12.63
C PRO A 301 -20.41 -0.67 -11.16
N LEU A 302 -21.40 -0.62 -10.28
CA LEU A 302 -21.21 -0.92 -8.86
C LEU A 302 -21.00 -2.43 -8.63
N ASP A 303 -21.75 -3.27 -9.36
CA ASP A 303 -21.57 -4.74 -9.30
C ASP A 303 -20.20 -5.14 -9.86
N ARG A 304 -19.74 -4.48 -10.93
CA ARG A 304 -18.38 -4.66 -11.46
C ARG A 304 -17.31 -4.25 -10.45
N ALA A 305 -17.47 -3.08 -9.81
CA ALA A 305 -16.54 -2.63 -8.77
C ALA A 305 -16.52 -3.59 -7.58
N ARG A 306 -17.67 -4.11 -7.17
CA ARG A 306 -17.78 -5.12 -6.11
C ARG A 306 -17.09 -6.42 -6.47
N ALA A 307 -17.29 -6.92 -7.68
CA ALA A 307 -16.64 -8.14 -8.15
C ALA A 307 -15.10 -8.00 -8.17
N ILE A 308 -14.59 -6.83 -8.58
CA ILE A 308 -13.15 -6.53 -8.51
C ILE A 308 -12.67 -6.48 -7.06
N TYR A 309 -13.40 -5.81 -6.17
CA TYR A 309 -13.08 -5.76 -4.75
C TYR A 309 -13.03 -7.16 -4.12
N ASP A 310 -14.06 -7.98 -4.37
CA ASP A 310 -14.14 -9.35 -3.86
C ASP A 310 -12.99 -10.20 -4.39
N TYR A 311 -12.64 -10.04 -5.67
CA TYR A 311 -11.47 -10.71 -6.24
C TYR A 311 -10.18 -10.32 -5.51
N LEU A 312 -9.92 -9.02 -5.32
CA LEU A 312 -8.72 -8.52 -4.66
C LEU A 312 -8.61 -8.92 -3.18
N THR A 313 -9.75 -9.12 -2.51
CA THR A 313 -9.79 -9.52 -1.09
C THR A 313 -9.74 -11.03 -0.87
N GLN A 314 -9.96 -11.82 -1.93
CA GLN A 314 -9.99 -13.29 -1.84
C GLN A 314 -8.72 -13.96 -2.38
N TYR A 315 -7.98 -13.27 -3.24
CA TYR A 315 -6.79 -13.76 -3.93
C TYR A 315 -5.59 -12.83 -3.72
#